data_c8c514fbf59ccb6d9df9881622b5a0a5
#
_entry.id   c8c514fbf59ccb6d9df9881622b5a0a5
#
_cell.length_a   1.000
_cell.length_b   1.000
_cell.length_c   1.000
_cell.angle_alpha   90.00
_cell.angle_beta   90.00
_cell.angle_gamma   90.00
#
_symmetry.space_group_name_H-M   'P 1'
#
loop_
_entity.id
_entity.type
_entity.pdbx_description
1 polymer ?
#
loop_
_entity_poly.entity_id
_entity_poly.type
_entity_poly.pdbx_seq_one_letter_code
_entity_poly.pdbx_strand_id
1 'polypeptide(L)'
;MRNRTKSREYALQMLYQADIRRTGQAQILEEFWQDQETPEDVKAFANQLFEGTLARLPEIDPLISRHADNWDMKRMAVIDRNILRLGVFELMHAEDVPPKVCINEAVELAKRFGDEESGKFINGILDAIHKKSHA
;
A
#
# COMPACT_ATOMS: atom_id res chain seq x y z
N MET A 1 15.39 -0.07 -11.92
CA MET A 1 14.71 0.28 -11.45
C MET A 1 14.44 -0.08 -10.56
N ARG A 2 14.03 -0.03 -10.23
CA ARG A 2 13.59 0.09 -9.34
C ARG A 2 13.06 -1.10 -8.79
N ASN A 3 13.93 -1.95 -8.15
CA ASN A 3 13.52 -3.18 -7.50
C ASN A 3 12.46 -2.92 -6.44
N ARG A 4 12.60 -1.83 -5.70
CA ARG A 4 11.61 -1.50 -4.68
C ARG A 4 10.28 -1.07 -5.26
N THR A 5 10.29 -0.37 -6.40
CA THR A 5 9.05 -0.02 -7.09
C THR A 5 8.32 -1.29 -7.52
N LYS A 6 9.05 -2.25 -8.05
CA LYS A 6 8.46 -3.53 -8.46
C LYS A 6 7.89 -4.29 -7.27
N SER A 7 8.62 -4.28 -6.15
CA SER A 7 8.13 -4.92 -4.92
C SER A 7 6.82 -4.31 -4.44
N ARG A 8 6.70 -2.97 -4.55
CA ARG A 8 5.47 -2.29 -4.16
C ARG A 8 4.29 -2.67 -5.05
N GLU A 9 4.55 -2.86 -6.35
CA GLU A 9 3.51 -3.33 -7.26
C GLU A 9 3.01 -4.71 -6.87
N TYR A 10 3.93 -5.61 -6.55
CA TYR A 10 3.56 -6.96 -6.13
C TYR A 10 2.80 -6.94 -4.79
N ALA A 11 3.28 -6.14 -3.84
CA ALA A 11 2.60 -6.02 -2.54
C ALA A 11 1.18 -5.51 -2.72
N LEU A 12 0.98 -4.53 -3.61
CA LEU A 12 -0.35 -4.01 -3.89
C LEU A 12 -1.26 -5.10 -4.45
N GLN A 13 -0.74 -5.90 -5.38
CA GLN A 13 -1.52 -7.00 -5.96
C GLN A 13 -1.93 -8.01 -4.91
N MET A 14 -1.03 -8.34 -3.99
CA MET A 14 -1.35 -9.27 -2.90
C MET A 14 -2.36 -8.68 -1.92
N LEU A 15 -2.23 -7.39 -1.60
CA LEU A 15 -3.19 -6.72 -0.73
C LEU A 15 -4.58 -6.69 -1.35
N TYR A 16 -4.63 -6.44 -2.66
CA TYR A 16 -5.90 -6.45 -3.39
C TYR A 16 -6.55 -7.83 -3.27
N GLN A 17 -5.79 -8.88 -3.48
CA GLN A 17 -6.32 -10.24 -3.36
C GLN A 17 -6.82 -10.54 -1.95
N ALA A 18 -6.06 -10.13 -0.94
CA ALA A 18 -6.47 -10.35 0.44
C ALA A 18 -7.79 -9.64 0.76
N ASP A 19 -7.96 -8.45 0.20
CA ASP A 19 -9.15 -7.64 0.45
C ASP A 19 -10.41 -8.23 -0.19
N ILE A 20 -10.30 -8.71 -1.43
CA ILE A 20 -11.48 -9.18 -2.16
C ILE A 20 -11.77 -10.67 -1.98
N ARG A 21 -10.73 -11.49 -1.78
CA ARG A 21 -10.92 -12.94 -1.69
C ARG A 21 -11.19 -13.45 -0.29
N ARG A 22 -10.78 -12.69 0.69
CA ARG A 22 -10.87 -13.09 2.10
C ARG A 22 -10.14 -14.40 2.37
N THR A 23 -9.11 -14.66 1.58
CA THR A 23 -8.27 -15.84 1.71
C THR A 23 -7.15 -15.51 2.71
N GLY A 24 -6.69 -16.51 3.44
CA GLY A 24 -5.61 -16.30 4.41
C GLY A 24 -4.31 -15.86 3.79
N GLN A 25 -3.53 -15.12 4.55
CA GLN A 25 -2.26 -14.54 4.12
C GLN A 25 -1.31 -15.60 3.54
N ALA A 26 -1.17 -16.73 4.23
CA ALA A 26 -0.24 -17.78 3.83
C ALA A 26 -0.60 -18.35 2.44
N GLN A 27 -1.88 -18.53 2.18
CA GLN A 27 -2.34 -19.04 0.90
C GLN A 27 -2.07 -18.05 -0.22
N ILE A 28 -2.30 -16.75 0.04
CA ILE A 28 -2.04 -15.71 -0.96
C ILE A 28 -0.56 -15.68 -1.32
N LEU A 29 0.32 -15.73 -0.33
CA LEU A 29 1.76 -15.73 -0.57
C LEU A 29 2.19 -16.92 -1.41
N GLU A 30 1.69 -18.10 -1.06
CA GLU A 30 2.03 -19.31 -1.79
C GLU A 30 1.59 -19.24 -3.25
N GLU A 31 0.33 -18.90 -3.48
CA GLU A 31 -0.23 -18.83 -4.82
C GLU A 31 0.40 -17.73 -5.66
N PHE A 32 0.66 -16.57 -5.05
CA PHE A 32 1.16 -15.44 -5.79
C PHE A 32 2.53 -15.72 -6.42
N TRP A 33 3.42 -16.37 -5.68
CA TRP A 33 4.77 -16.62 -6.16
C TRP A 33 4.93 -17.94 -6.90
N GLN A 34 3.91 -18.76 -6.93
CA GLN A 34 3.99 -20.14 -7.43
C GLN A 34 4.62 -20.30 -8.81
N ASP A 35 4.23 -19.49 -9.77
CA ASP A 35 4.72 -19.59 -11.13
C ASP A 35 5.50 -18.37 -11.59
N GLN A 36 6.04 -17.63 -10.63
CA GLN A 36 6.80 -16.43 -10.96
C GLN A 36 8.26 -16.58 -10.60
N GLU A 37 9.13 -16.26 -11.55
CA GLU A 37 10.54 -16.16 -11.25
C GLU A 37 10.80 -14.69 -10.93
N THR A 38 11.18 -14.42 -9.71
CA THR A 38 11.38 -13.05 -9.22
C THR A 38 12.66 -13.05 -8.39
N PRO A 39 13.53 -12.03 -8.56
CA PRO A 39 14.72 -11.94 -7.73
C PRO A 39 14.36 -11.98 -6.25
N GLU A 40 15.16 -12.67 -5.46
CA GLU A 40 14.86 -12.87 -4.04
C GLU A 40 14.71 -11.59 -3.24
N ASP A 41 15.51 -10.57 -3.57
CA ASP A 41 15.42 -9.29 -2.85
C ASP A 41 14.10 -8.57 -3.14
N VAL A 42 13.61 -8.67 -4.38
CA VAL A 42 12.33 -8.06 -4.76
C VAL A 42 11.19 -8.79 -4.05
N LYS A 43 11.24 -10.12 -4.07
CA LYS A 43 10.23 -10.94 -3.41
C LYS A 43 10.21 -10.69 -1.90
N ALA A 44 11.39 -10.65 -1.27
CA ALA A 44 11.48 -10.44 0.17
C ALA A 44 10.89 -9.11 0.59
N PHE A 45 11.20 -8.05 -0.15
CA PHE A 45 10.65 -6.73 0.19
C PHE A 45 9.15 -6.67 -0.06
N ALA A 46 8.67 -7.29 -1.15
CA ALA A 46 7.22 -7.35 -1.43
C ALA A 46 6.48 -8.06 -0.30
N ASN A 47 7.02 -9.18 0.17
CA ASN A 47 6.42 -9.93 1.26
C ASN A 47 6.42 -9.14 2.56
N GLN A 48 7.51 -8.44 2.84
CA GLN A 48 7.61 -7.59 4.02
C GLN A 48 6.53 -6.51 4.02
N LEU A 49 6.35 -5.86 2.87
CA LEU A 49 5.33 -4.83 2.73
C LEU A 49 3.92 -5.41 2.90
N PHE A 50 3.65 -6.52 2.26
CA PHE A 50 2.34 -7.16 2.34
C PHE A 50 2.01 -7.62 3.76
N GLU A 51 2.91 -8.39 4.36
CA GLU A 51 2.70 -8.92 5.71
C GLU A 51 2.63 -7.81 6.74
N GLY A 52 3.54 -6.84 6.63
CA GLY A 52 3.56 -5.71 7.56
C GLY A 52 2.30 -4.87 7.49
N THR A 53 1.80 -4.61 6.28
CA THR A 53 0.59 -3.84 6.10
C THR A 53 -0.61 -4.56 6.71
N LEU A 54 -0.76 -5.87 6.42
CA LEU A 54 -1.87 -6.64 6.99
C LEU A 54 -1.82 -6.68 8.52
N ALA A 55 -0.63 -6.83 9.08
CA ALA A 55 -0.47 -6.90 10.53
C ALA A 55 -0.85 -5.59 11.22
N ARG A 56 -0.78 -4.47 10.50
CA ARG A 56 -1.01 -3.14 11.05
C ARG A 56 -2.34 -2.52 10.64
N LEU A 57 -3.21 -3.25 9.96
CA LEU A 57 -4.50 -2.69 9.55
C LEU A 57 -5.28 -2.04 10.71
N PRO A 58 -5.29 -2.60 11.93
CA PRO A 58 -6.01 -1.96 13.04
C PRO A 58 -5.51 -0.56 13.38
N GLU A 59 -4.23 -0.24 13.07
CA GLU A 59 -3.69 1.10 13.24
C GLU A 59 -3.87 1.93 11.98
N ILE A 60 -3.70 1.32 10.82
CA ILE A 60 -3.66 2.01 9.53
C ILE A 60 -5.03 2.52 9.10
N ASP A 61 -6.04 1.64 9.13
CA ASP A 61 -7.36 2.03 8.64
C ASP A 61 -7.99 3.20 9.38
N PRO A 62 -7.89 3.29 10.72
CA PRO A 62 -8.40 4.48 11.42
C PRO A 62 -7.68 5.77 11.02
N LEU A 63 -6.37 5.70 10.74
CA LEU A 63 -5.65 6.88 10.28
C LEU A 63 -6.16 7.36 8.94
N ILE A 64 -6.38 6.42 8.01
CA ILE A 64 -6.91 6.77 6.70
C ILE A 64 -8.30 7.39 6.85
N SER A 65 -9.17 6.77 7.64
CA SER A 65 -10.53 7.26 7.85
C SER A 65 -10.56 8.68 8.41
N ARG A 66 -9.65 8.98 9.33
CA ARG A 66 -9.60 10.31 9.93
C ARG A 66 -9.20 11.40 8.94
N HIS A 67 -8.43 11.06 7.91
CA HIS A 67 -7.91 12.01 6.95
C HIS A 67 -8.61 11.97 5.61
N ALA A 68 -9.53 11.03 5.42
CA ALA A 68 -10.28 10.90 4.18
C ALA A 68 -11.66 11.54 4.33
N ASP A 69 -11.67 12.84 4.47
CA ASP A 69 -12.91 13.60 4.68
C ASP A 69 -14.01 13.15 3.73
N ASN A 70 -15.18 12.83 4.29
CA ASN A 70 -16.36 12.46 3.52
C ASN A 70 -16.23 11.14 2.74
N TRP A 71 -15.14 10.38 2.95
CA TRP A 71 -14.99 9.09 2.27
C TRP A 71 -14.95 7.97 3.28
N ASP A 72 -15.91 7.06 3.17
CA ASP A 72 -15.94 5.83 3.94
C ASP A 72 -14.99 4.86 3.24
N MET A 73 -14.11 4.22 3.99
CA MET A 73 -13.17 3.25 3.43
C MET A 73 -13.87 2.14 2.63
N LYS A 74 -15.06 1.77 3.06
CA LYS A 74 -15.83 0.74 2.35
C LYS A 74 -16.29 1.20 0.97
N ARG A 75 -16.37 2.49 0.75
CA ARG A 75 -16.79 3.06 -0.53
C ARG A 75 -15.64 3.43 -1.44
N MET A 76 -14.42 3.38 -0.93
CA MET A 76 -13.26 3.64 -1.76
C MET A 76 -13.09 2.53 -2.78
N ALA A 77 -12.56 2.87 -3.95
CA ALA A 77 -12.13 1.86 -4.90
C ALA A 77 -11.12 0.94 -4.19
N VAL A 78 -11.21 -0.36 -4.41
CA VAL A 78 -10.35 -1.33 -3.72
C VAL A 78 -8.87 -1.03 -3.97
N ILE A 79 -8.53 -0.62 -5.19
CA ILE A 79 -7.15 -0.25 -5.51
C ILE A 79 -6.70 0.95 -4.68
N ASP A 80 -7.51 2.01 -4.62
CA ASP A 80 -7.15 3.22 -3.86
C ASP A 80 -6.98 2.91 -2.38
N ARG A 81 -7.91 2.15 -1.83
CA ARG A 81 -7.87 1.75 -0.42
C ARG A 81 -6.57 1.03 -0.08
N ASN A 82 -6.16 0.11 -0.94
CA ASN A 82 -4.97 -0.68 -0.68
C ASN A 82 -3.67 0.07 -0.94
N ILE A 83 -3.67 1.01 -1.90
CA ILE A 83 -2.53 1.91 -2.07
C ILE A 83 -2.35 2.78 -0.82
N LEU A 84 -3.45 3.29 -0.27
CA LEU A 84 -3.39 4.08 0.96
C LEU A 84 -2.83 3.26 2.11
N ARG A 85 -3.31 2.03 2.27
CA ARG A 85 -2.82 1.14 3.32
C ARG A 85 -1.33 0.90 3.22
N LEU A 86 -0.86 0.59 2.02
CA LEU A 86 0.55 0.35 1.77
C LEU A 86 1.38 1.61 2.03
N GLY A 87 0.90 2.76 1.55
CA GLY A 87 1.58 4.04 1.75
C GLY A 87 1.70 4.42 3.22
N VAL A 88 0.63 4.23 3.99
CA VAL A 88 0.65 4.53 5.42
C VAL A 88 1.63 3.59 6.13
N PHE A 89 1.62 2.31 5.78
CA PHE A 89 2.58 1.38 6.38
C PHE A 89 4.01 1.85 6.16
N GLU A 90 4.35 2.24 4.94
CA GLU A 90 5.70 2.71 4.65
C GLU A 90 6.03 4.02 5.39
N LEU A 91 5.09 4.94 5.46
CA LEU A 91 5.30 6.20 6.19
C LEU A 91 5.59 5.95 7.67
N MET A 92 4.92 4.98 8.26
CA MET A 92 5.04 4.72 9.69
C MET A 92 6.17 3.80 10.06
N HIS A 93 6.52 2.85 9.21
CA HIS A 93 7.41 1.76 9.59
C HIS A 93 8.66 1.58 8.73
N ALA A 94 8.77 2.24 7.59
CA ALA A 94 9.94 2.14 6.74
C ALA A 94 10.90 3.28 7.03
N GLU A 95 11.69 3.12 8.07
CA GLU A 95 12.60 4.19 8.53
C GLU A 95 13.66 4.59 7.52
N ASP A 96 14.03 3.67 6.65
CA ASP A 96 15.08 3.92 5.66
C ASP A 96 14.55 4.56 4.37
N VAL A 97 13.25 4.81 4.28
CA VAL A 97 12.65 5.42 3.08
C VAL A 97 12.13 6.81 3.46
N PRO A 98 12.64 7.87 2.82
CA PRO A 98 12.13 9.22 3.11
C PRO A 98 10.63 9.32 2.86
N PRO A 99 9.89 10.07 3.69
CA PRO A 99 8.43 10.19 3.52
C PRO A 99 8.02 10.66 2.14
N LYS A 100 8.77 11.59 1.55
CA LYS A 100 8.46 12.09 0.22
C LYS A 100 8.53 10.99 -0.82
N VAL A 101 9.47 10.06 -0.67
CA VAL A 101 9.61 8.93 -1.57
C VAL A 101 8.42 7.98 -1.40
N CYS A 102 8.02 7.72 -0.15
CA CYS A 102 6.85 6.87 0.11
C CYS A 102 5.61 7.42 -0.57
N ILE A 103 5.37 8.71 -0.42
CA ILE A 103 4.19 9.35 -1.01
C ILE A 103 4.26 9.32 -2.54
N ASN A 104 5.42 9.67 -3.11
CA ASN A 104 5.58 9.67 -4.56
C ASN A 104 5.38 8.28 -5.15
N GLU A 105 5.88 7.24 -4.49
CA GLU A 105 5.70 5.86 -4.96
C GLU A 105 4.23 5.46 -4.92
N ALA A 106 3.52 5.86 -3.87
CA ALA A 106 2.09 5.58 -3.78
C ALA A 106 1.32 6.29 -4.89
N VAL A 107 1.68 7.53 -5.19
CA VAL A 107 1.06 8.29 -6.27
C VAL A 107 1.32 7.63 -7.63
N GLU A 108 2.54 7.12 -7.83
CA GLU A 108 2.86 6.41 -9.08
C GLU A 108 2.03 5.13 -9.22
N LEU A 109 1.83 4.40 -8.13
CA LEU A 109 0.94 3.23 -8.15
C LEU A 109 -0.48 3.64 -8.52
N ALA A 110 -0.94 4.76 -7.98
CA ALA A 110 -2.28 5.27 -8.27
C ALA A 110 -2.43 5.65 -9.75
N LYS A 111 -1.41 6.24 -10.33
CA LYS A 111 -1.43 6.60 -11.75
C LYS A 111 -1.45 5.36 -12.63
N ARG A 112 -0.80 4.31 -12.19
CA ARG A 112 -0.66 3.10 -12.97
C ARG A 112 -1.86 2.16 -12.85
N PHE A 113 -2.43 2.03 -11.67
CA PHE A 113 -3.48 1.05 -11.40
C PHE A 113 -4.83 1.63 -11.05
N GLY A 114 -4.90 2.91 -10.70
CA GLY A 114 -6.14 3.58 -10.37
C GLY A 114 -6.70 4.38 -11.53
N ASP A 115 -7.66 5.24 -11.23
CA ASP A 115 -8.25 6.11 -12.25
C ASP A 115 -7.57 7.49 -12.24
N GLU A 116 -8.07 8.42 -13.05
CA GLU A 116 -7.49 9.76 -13.19
C GLU A 116 -7.38 10.53 -11.89
N GLU A 117 -8.33 10.35 -11.00
CA GLU A 117 -8.36 11.12 -9.75
C GLU A 117 -7.61 10.46 -8.61
N SER A 118 -7.23 9.19 -8.78
CA SER A 118 -6.58 8.43 -7.70
C SER A 118 -5.31 9.09 -7.19
N GLY A 119 -4.46 9.58 -8.10
CA GLY A 119 -3.20 10.19 -7.69
C GLY A 119 -3.38 11.36 -6.74
N LYS A 120 -4.29 12.26 -7.05
CA LYS A 120 -4.57 13.42 -6.21
C LYS A 120 -5.17 13.02 -4.87
N PHE A 121 -6.09 12.09 -4.90
CA PHE A 121 -6.75 11.58 -3.71
C PHE A 121 -5.72 10.95 -2.75
N ILE A 122 -4.88 10.07 -3.28
CA ILE A 122 -3.85 9.39 -2.51
C ILE A 122 -2.84 10.40 -1.93
N ASN A 123 -2.36 11.30 -2.77
CA ASN A 123 -1.39 12.30 -2.34
C ASN A 123 -1.93 13.17 -1.20
N GLY A 124 -3.18 13.61 -1.33
CA GLY A 124 -3.78 14.47 -0.32
C GLY A 124 -3.88 13.80 1.03
N ILE A 125 -4.32 12.55 1.06
CA ILE A 125 -4.46 11.82 2.32
C ILE A 125 -3.11 11.50 2.94
N LEU A 126 -2.17 10.98 2.15
CA LEU A 126 -0.86 10.61 2.69
C LEU A 126 -0.08 11.83 3.17
N ASP A 127 -0.17 12.93 2.45
CA ASP A 127 0.48 14.16 2.85
C ASP A 127 -0.10 14.68 4.17
N ALA A 128 -1.42 14.64 4.33
CA ALA A 128 -2.08 15.07 5.57
C ALA A 128 -1.66 14.19 6.75
N ILE A 129 -1.59 12.88 6.55
CA ILE A 129 -1.15 11.95 7.60
C ILE A 129 0.30 12.25 7.98
N HIS A 130 1.16 12.46 7.00
CA HIS A 130 2.57 12.75 7.24
C HIS A 130 2.74 14.06 8.03
N LYS A 131 2.06 15.11 7.62
CA LYS A 131 2.16 16.42 8.28
C LYS A 131 1.68 16.34 9.72
N LYS A 132 0.60 15.64 9.97
CA LYS A 132 0.05 15.51 11.31
C LYS A 132 1.01 14.76 12.23
N SER A 133 1.67 13.72 11.71
CA SER A 133 2.59 12.90 12.49
C SER A 133 3.87 13.64 12.89
N HIS A 134 4.20 14.70 12.16
CA HIS A 134 5.43 15.46 12.38
C HIS A 134 5.17 16.90 12.82
N ALA A 135 3.95 17.21 13.18
CA ALA A 135 3.59 18.55 13.64
C ALA A 135 3.96 18.76 15.09
#